data_e2ea6646f35aacef689576b5eb9b5d68
#
_entry.id   e2ea6646f35aacef689576b5eb9b5d68
#
_cell.length_a   1.000
_cell.length_b   1.000
_cell.length_c   1.000
_cell.angle_alpha   90.00
_cell.angle_beta   90.00
_cell.angle_gamma   90.00
#
_symmetry.space_group_name_H-M   'P 1'
#
loop_
_entity.id
_entity.type
_entity.pdbx_description
1 polymer ?
#
loop_
_entity_poly.entity_id
_entity_poly.type
_entity_poly.pdbx_seq_one_letter_code
_entity_poly.pdbx_strand_id
1 'polypeptide(L)'
;MGITHHSNYIRWMEEARIHFLEQIGFAYDKLENDGIISPVIAIECDYKMPTTFGDSVEINVEIEEFKGVKLIIKYTMKNIKTKEIVLIGKTKHCFVSKDNKPIILKKVFPEFDKKLKEIIK
;
A
#
# COMPACT_ATOMS: atom_id res chain seq x y z
N MET A 1 -12.50 -16.34 21.32
CA MET A 1 -11.41 -15.43 21.57
C MET A 1 -11.41 -14.31 20.56
N GLY A 2 -11.18 -13.11 20.96
CA GLY A 2 -11.33 -11.97 20.11
C GLY A 2 -10.06 -11.50 19.40
N ILE A 3 -9.12 -12.40 19.13
CA ILE A 3 -7.88 -12.02 18.44
C ILE A 3 -8.13 -11.88 16.94
N THR A 4 -7.70 -10.77 16.36
CA THR A 4 -7.86 -10.51 14.93
C THR A 4 -7.06 -11.52 14.11
N HIS A 5 -7.70 -12.11 13.11
CA HIS A 5 -7.06 -13.07 12.23
C HIS A 5 -6.03 -12.38 11.34
N HIS A 6 -4.89 -13.05 11.06
CA HIS A 6 -3.82 -12.49 10.26
C HIS A 6 -4.25 -12.06 8.85
N SER A 7 -5.19 -12.77 8.24
CA SER A 7 -5.71 -12.42 6.91
C SER A 7 -6.36 -11.03 6.88
N ASN A 8 -6.87 -10.56 8.00
CA ASN A 8 -7.46 -9.23 8.09
C ASN A 8 -6.42 -8.13 7.97
N TYR A 9 -5.21 -8.35 8.47
CA TYR A 9 -4.14 -7.36 8.37
C TYR A 9 -3.73 -7.11 6.92
N ILE A 10 -3.61 -8.17 6.13
CA ILE A 10 -3.29 -8.07 4.71
C ILE A 10 -4.40 -7.33 3.97
N ARG A 11 -5.64 -7.67 4.26
CA ARG A 11 -6.80 -7.00 3.68
C ARG A 11 -6.83 -5.52 4.03
N TRP A 12 -6.51 -5.16 5.27
CA TRP A 12 -6.44 -3.77 5.70
C TRP A 12 -5.34 -3.01 4.96
N MET A 13 -4.21 -3.64 4.70
CA MET A 13 -3.14 -3.02 3.91
C MET A 13 -3.60 -2.74 2.48
N GLU A 14 -4.35 -3.66 1.86
CA GLU A 14 -4.90 -3.45 0.52
C GLU A 14 -5.87 -2.27 0.51
N GLU A 15 -6.80 -2.25 1.45
CA GLU A 15 -7.78 -1.17 1.55
C GLU A 15 -7.10 0.17 1.79
N ALA A 16 -6.10 0.19 2.66
CA ALA A 16 -5.35 1.41 2.96
C ALA A 16 -4.59 1.92 1.74
N ARG A 17 -4.02 1.02 0.95
CA ARG A 17 -3.32 1.39 -0.29
C ARG A 17 -4.25 2.02 -1.31
N ILE A 18 -5.41 1.40 -1.51
CA ILE A 18 -6.41 1.92 -2.45
C ILE A 18 -6.86 3.31 -2.02
N HIS A 19 -7.14 3.48 -0.74
CA HIS A 19 -7.56 4.76 -0.18
C HIS A 19 -6.47 5.82 -0.32
N PHE A 20 -5.23 5.45 -0.06
CA PHE A 20 -4.07 6.34 -0.20
C PHE A 20 -3.92 6.83 -1.63
N LEU A 21 -4.04 5.94 -2.62
CA LEU A 21 -3.96 6.33 -4.03
C LEU A 21 -5.08 7.29 -4.43
N GLU A 22 -6.29 7.08 -3.91
CA GLU A 22 -7.39 8.00 -4.15
C GLU A 22 -7.08 9.39 -3.58
N GLN A 23 -6.54 9.44 -2.38
CA GLN A 23 -6.22 10.71 -1.71
C GLN A 23 -5.19 11.53 -2.47
N ILE A 24 -4.24 10.89 -3.12
CA ILE A 24 -3.22 11.61 -3.91
C ILE A 24 -3.66 11.87 -5.35
N GLY A 25 -4.88 11.47 -5.70
CA GLY A 25 -5.48 11.81 -7.00
C GLY A 25 -5.32 10.75 -8.09
N PHE A 26 -4.89 9.54 -7.73
CA PHE A 26 -4.66 8.44 -8.69
C PHE A 26 -5.43 7.20 -8.26
N ALA A 27 -6.75 7.28 -8.37
CA ALA A 27 -7.63 6.17 -8.00
C ALA A 27 -7.28 4.90 -8.77
N TYR A 28 -7.37 3.77 -8.10
CA TYR A 28 -6.99 2.46 -8.63
C TYR A 28 -7.71 2.11 -9.93
N ASP A 29 -9.02 2.31 -9.98
CA ASP A 29 -9.82 2.03 -11.17
C ASP A 29 -9.45 2.95 -12.34
N LYS A 30 -9.09 4.19 -12.06
CA LYS A 30 -8.62 5.12 -13.09
C LYS A 30 -7.30 4.65 -13.69
N LEU A 31 -6.38 4.17 -12.85
CA LEU A 31 -5.10 3.64 -13.31
C LEU A 31 -5.33 2.41 -14.20
N GLU A 32 -6.22 1.51 -13.81
CA GLU A 32 -6.55 0.34 -14.61
C GLU A 32 -7.14 0.74 -15.97
N ASN A 33 -8.02 1.73 -15.98
CA ASN A 33 -8.60 2.23 -17.23
C ASN A 33 -7.55 2.81 -18.16
N ASP A 34 -6.50 3.40 -17.60
CA ASP A 34 -5.38 3.95 -18.35
C ASP A 34 -4.35 2.87 -18.76
N GLY A 35 -4.64 1.62 -18.43
CA GLY A 35 -3.78 0.49 -18.81
C GLY A 35 -2.62 0.25 -17.87
N ILE A 36 -2.66 0.80 -16.65
CA ILE A 36 -1.62 0.63 -15.66
C ILE A 36 -2.10 -0.30 -14.56
N ILE A 37 -1.40 -1.40 -14.38
CA ILE A 37 -1.71 -2.38 -13.33
C ILE A 37 -0.53 -2.40 -12.37
N SER A 38 -0.83 -2.39 -11.07
CA SER A 38 0.18 -2.40 -10.01
C SER A 38 0.01 -3.63 -9.13
N PRO A 39 0.43 -4.82 -9.60
CA PRO A 39 0.27 -6.03 -8.80
C PRO A 39 1.18 -6.03 -7.58
N VAL A 40 0.75 -6.74 -6.55
CA VAL A 40 1.56 -6.99 -5.37
C VAL A 40 2.51 -8.15 -5.71
N ILE A 41 3.81 -7.90 -5.63
CA ILE A 41 4.81 -8.94 -5.93
C ILE A 41 5.42 -9.54 -4.66
N ALA A 42 5.29 -8.85 -3.52
CA ALA A 42 5.78 -9.37 -2.25
C ALA A 42 5.08 -8.65 -1.09
N ILE A 43 4.89 -9.37 0.00
CA ILE A 43 4.31 -8.83 1.23
C ILE A 43 5.21 -9.24 2.38
N GLU A 44 5.57 -8.28 3.23
CA GLU A 44 6.29 -8.54 4.46
C GLU A 44 5.47 -8.01 5.62
N CYS A 45 5.33 -8.79 6.68
CA CYS A 45 4.60 -8.38 7.87
C CYS A 45 5.41 -8.72 9.10
N ASP A 46 5.56 -7.74 9.97
CA ASP A 46 6.20 -7.91 11.27
C ASP A 46 5.14 -7.65 12.34
N TYR A 47 4.65 -8.71 12.95
CA TYR A 47 3.59 -8.64 13.94
C TYR A 47 4.19 -8.31 15.30
N LYS A 48 3.77 -7.18 15.87
CA LYS A 48 4.33 -6.69 17.13
C LYS A 48 3.43 -7.01 18.32
N MET A 49 2.14 -6.73 18.21
CA MET A 49 1.17 -6.92 19.27
C MET A 49 -0.13 -7.49 18.69
N PRO A 50 -0.80 -8.41 19.39
CA PRO A 50 -2.09 -8.88 18.93
C PRO A 50 -3.17 -7.82 19.13
N THR A 51 -4.22 -7.90 18.28
CA THR A 51 -5.43 -7.12 18.47
C THR A 51 -6.57 -8.07 18.80
N THR A 52 -7.56 -7.56 19.51
CA THR A 52 -8.75 -8.33 19.85
C THR A 52 -9.95 -7.80 19.08
N PHE A 53 -11.01 -8.59 19.05
CA PHE A 53 -12.27 -8.18 18.44
C PHE A 53 -12.76 -6.89 19.12
N GLY A 54 -13.10 -5.90 18.30
CA GLY A 54 -13.54 -4.62 18.80
C GLY A 54 -12.43 -3.56 18.92
N ASP A 55 -11.17 -3.96 18.76
CA ASP A 55 -10.08 -2.99 18.72
C ASP A 55 -10.11 -2.22 17.41
N SER A 56 -9.83 -0.93 17.52
CA SER A 56 -9.70 -0.08 16.34
C SER A 56 -8.23 0.17 16.08
N VAL A 57 -7.86 0.12 14.80
CA VAL A 57 -6.47 0.24 14.37
C VAL A 57 -6.34 1.43 13.41
N GLU A 58 -5.36 2.28 13.66
CA GLU A 58 -4.99 3.36 12.77
C GLU A 58 -3.91 2.84 11.83
N ILE A 59 -4.09 3.04 10.53
CA ILE A 59 -3.12 2.60 9.54
C ILE A 59 -2.49 3.82 8.89
N ASN A 60 -1.17 3.95 9.02
CA ASN A 60 -0.40 5.00 8.40
C ASN A 60 0.31 4.41 7.18
N VAL A 61 0.12 5.03 6.02
CA VAL A 61 0.67 4.57 4.74
C VAL A 61 1.75 5.54 4.27
N GLU A 62 2.89 5.01 3.93
CA GLU A 62 4.03 5.80 3.43
C GLU A 62 4.62 5.14 2.20
N ILE A 63 5.11 5.95 1.26
CA ILE A 63 5.92 5.44 0.17
C ILE A 63 7.36 5.32 0.70
N GLU A 64 7.85 4.11 0.82
CA GLU A 64 9.21 3.88 1.30
C GLU A 64 10.24 4.03 0.19
N GLU A 65 9.92 3.50 -0.99
CA GLU A 65 10.82 3.54 -2.13
C GLU A 65 10.04 3.54 -3.43
N PHE A 66 10.51 4.32 -4.38
CA PHE A 66 9.97 4.30 -5.74
C PHE A 66 11.10 4.52 -6.74
N LYS A 67 11.31 3.54 -7.62
CA LYS A 67 12.38 3.57 -8.62
C LYS A 67 11.83 3.36 -10.03
N GLY A 68 10.75 4.07 -10.38
CA GLY A 68 10.20 4.04 -11.73
C GLY A 68 9.40 2.81 -12.10
N VAL A 69 9.87 1.63 -11.79
CA VAL A 69 9.19 0.36 -12.06
C VAL A 69 8.74 -0.30 -10.77
N LYS A 70 9.51 -0.16 -9.70
CA LYS A 70 9.22 -0.77 -8.39
C LYS A 70 8.76 0.27 -7.39
N LEU A 71 7.77 -0.11 -6.61
CA LEU A 71 7.20 0.71 -5.57
C LEU A 71 7.13 -0.10 -4.28
N ILE A 72 7.63 0.45 -3.19
CA ILE A 72 7.51 -0.17 -1.87
C ILE A 72 6.69 0.75 -0.99
N ILE A 73 5.59 0.22 -0.47
CA ILE A 73 4.70 0.94 0.43
C ILE A 73 4.84 0.35 1.83
N LYS A 74 5.03 1.22 2.80
CA LYS A 74 5.13 0.84 4.20
C LYS A 74 3.85 1.18 4.93
N TYR A 75 3.38 0.26 5.76
CA TYR A 75 2.17 0.40 6.57
C TYR A 75 2.55 0.27 8.02
N THR A 76 2.14 1.23 8.83
CA THR A 76 2.28 1.15 10.28
C THR A 76 0.89 1.10 10.88
N MET A 77 0.57 0.01 11.56
CA MET A 77 -0.74 -0.16 12.20
C MET A 77 -0.56 0.02 13.71
N LYS A 78 -1.38 0.88 14.27
CA LYS A 78 -1.32 1.24 15.68
C LYS A 78 -2.69 1.08 16.31
N ASN A 79 -2.73 0.46 17.48
CA ASN A 79 -3.97 0.37 18.25
C ASN A 79 -4.33 1.77 18.76
N ILE A 80 -5.52 2.25 18.39
CA ILE A 80 -5.94 3.62 18.75
C ILE A 80 -6.02 3.79 20.27
N LYS A 81 -6.45 2.77 20.97
CA LYS A 81 -6.69 2.81 22.41
C LYS A 81 -5.39 2.79 23.21
N THR A 82 -4.48 1.89 22.89
CA THR A 82 -3.24 1.70 23.64
C THR A 82 -2.08 2.51 23.09
N LYS A 83 -2.19 2.98 21.85
CA LYS A 83 -1.12 3.69 21.11
C LYS A 83 0.08 2.80 20.78
N GLU A 84 -0.06 1.50 20.96
CA GLU A 84 1.02 0.56 20.64
C GLU A 84 0.99 0.15 19.17
N ILE A 85 2.19 -0.06 18.62
CA ILE A 85 2.32 -0.55 17.23
C ILE A 85 1.94 -2.03 17.23
N VAL A 86 0.95 -2.36 16.38
CA VAL A 86 0.42 -3.70 16.25
C VAL A 86 1.18 -4.47 15.17
N LEU A 87 1.46 -3.78 14.06
CA LEU A 87 2.07 -4.40 12.90
C LEU A 87 2.81 -3.35 12.07
N ILE A 88 3.94 -3.76 11.52
CA ILE A 88 4.63 -3.01 10.50
C ILE A 88 4.66 -3.89 9.26
N GLY A 89 4.08 -3.43 8.18
CA GLY A 89 4.00 -4.19 6.94
C GLY A 89 4.59 -3.44 5.77
N LYS A 90 4.96 -4.19 4.76
CA LYS A 90 5.43 -3.63 3.49
C LYS A 90 4.83 -4.42 2.35
N THR A 91 4.40 -3.72 1.31
CA THR A 91 4.01 -4.36 0.07
C THR A 91 4.91 -3.83 -1.04
N LYS A 92 5.38 -4.76 -1.88
CA LYS A 92 6.21 -4.42 -3.02
C LYS A 92 5.37 -4.58 -4.27
N HIS A 93 5.45 -3.59 -5.13
CA HIS A 93 4.66 -3.53 -6.36
C HIS A 93 5.57 -3.26 -7.54
N CYS A 94 5.13 -3.70 -8.72
CA CYS A 94 5.70 -3.24 -9.97
C CYS A 94 4.56 -2.66 -10.80
N PHE A 95 4.89 -1.99 -11.89
CA PHE A 95 3.89 -1.47 -12.81
C PHE A 95 3.96 -2.24 -14.10
N VAL A 96 2.82 -2.76 -14.55
CA VAL A 96 2.74 -3.54 -15.77
C VAL A 96 1.56 -3.09 -16.62
N SER A 97 1.65 -3.35 -17.92
CA SER A 97 0.55 -3.11 -18.85
C SER A 97 -0.49 -4.22 -18.73
N LYS A 98 -1.59 -4.07 -19.45
CA LYS A 98 -2.62 -5.12 -19.51
C LYS A 98 -2.08 -6.42 -20.11
N ASP A 99 -1.01 -6.34 -20.90
CA ASP A 99 -0.33 -7.51 -21.45
C ASP A 99 0.73 -8.08 -20.53
N ASN A 100 0.73 -7.64 -19.27
CA ASN A 100 1.66 -8.09 -18.23
C ASN A 100 3.13 -7.79 -18.54
N LYS A 101 3.39 -6.69 -19.25
CA LYS A 101 4.75 -6.23 -19.56
C LYS A 101 5.15 -5.09 -18.64
N PRO A 102 6.41 -5.05 -18.19
CA PRO A 102 6.87 -3.96 -17.32
C PRO A 102 6.67 -2.58 -17.96
N ILE A 103 6.24 -1.64 -17.14
CA ILE A 103 6.02 -0.25 -17.57
C ILE A 103 6.99 0.64 -16.82
N ILE A 104 7.65 1.54 -17.53
CA ILE A 104 8.39 2.64 -16.94
C ILE A 104 7.39 3.77 -16.72
N LEU A 105 7.01 4.00 -15.49
CA LEU A 105 5.92 4.91 -15.14
C LEU A 105 6.14 6.33 -15.66
N LYS A 106 7.37 6.81 -15.60
CA LYS A 106 7.74 8.13 -16.09
C LYS A 106 7.37 8.35 -17.57
N LYS A 107 7.46 7.30 -18.38
CA LYS A 107 7.15 7.37 -19.81
C LYS A 107 5.66 7.27 -20.10
N VAL A 108 4.96 6.42 -19.33
CA VAL A 108 3.55 6.12 -19.56
C VAL A 108 2.63 7.08 -18.84
N PHE A 109 2.98 7.45 -17.61
CA PHE A 109 2.16 8.33 -16.80
C PHE A 109 3.05 9.25 -15.95
N PRO A 110 3.64 10.28 -16.60
CA PRO A 110 4.62 11.15 -15.91
C PRO A 110 4.05 11.89 -14.70
N GLU A 111 2.77 12.21 -14.69
CA GLU A 111 2.14 12.90 -13.57
C GLU A 111 2.14 12.05 -12.32
N PHE A 112 1.85 10.75 -12.47
CA PHE A 112 1.86 9.82 -11.34
C PHE A 112 3.28 9.59 -10.84
N ASP A 113 4.23 9.42 -11.76
CA ASP A 113 5.65 9.29 -11.43
C ASP A 113 6.14 10.49 -10.61
N LYS A 114 5.81 11.68 -11.06
CA LYS A 114 6.17 12.92 -10.37
C LYS A 114 5.55 12.98 -8.97
N LYS A 115 4.28 12.61 -8.86
CA LYS A 115 3.59 12.64 -7.57
C LYS A 115 4.22 11.68 -6.56
N LEU A 116 4.54 10.46 -7.00
CA LEU A 116 5.20 9.50 -6.12
C LEU A 116 6.55 9.99 -5.65
N LYS A 117 7.31 10.64 -6.51
CA LYS A 117 8.62 11.20 -6.15
C LYS A 117 8.50 12.37 -5.18
N GLU A 118 7.43 13.15 -5.28
CA GLU A 118 7.20 14.28 -4.38
C GLU A 118 6.87 13.85 -2.95
N ILE A 119 6.13 12.76 -2.80
CA ILE A 119 5.65 12.31 -1.49
C ILE A 119 6.57 11.32 -0.80
N ILE A 120 7.58 10.82 -1.48
CA ILE A 120 8.55 9.90 -0.88
C ILE A 120 9.42 10.67 0.11
N LYS A 121 9.67 10.06 1.25
CA LYS A 121 10.46 10.70 2.32
C LYS A 121 11.87 10.17 2.39
#